data_33a0790a8ea99eb7d463a0aa3aa581f7
#
_entry.id   33a0790a8ea99eb7d463a0aa3aa581f7
#
_cell.length_a   1.000
_cell.length_b   1.000
_cell.length_c   1.000
_cell.angle_alpha   90.00
_cell.angle_beta   90.00
_cell.angle_gamma   90.00
#
_symmetry.space_group_name_H-M   'P 1'
#
loop_
_entity.id
_entity.type
_entity.pdbx_description
1 polymer ?
#
loop_
_entity_poly.entity_id
_entity_poly.type
_entity_poly.pdbx_seq_one_letter_code
_entity_poly.pdbx_strand_id
1 'polypeptide(L)'
;MKRIAITVLVFMFFLFPVISEGCTTILVGKNATADGSVLHGHNEDMGFTAVGRLWYVPAASHKQGDKVKVPYVTLDLPAETFAYWASGNAYGTAGLGIASEMQPYDSVLVGMNEFGVTMSCNWMYSKEENLPGKGVRRYAMRQLILERAKTAKDAVKLVGDLIDKHGQADWGGLTYCLADPEEAWIIETTSRNWAARRVKDDEVLVVANRFTIGEKFDIASHGLVSAAVEKGWHDPSSGTFNFRKTYGNPERMASPYDIDRENRAYSLLKDKEGAILPEDLMAVLSDAYEGTSRYHKPINHMEPWEDVTDKLLIPRAIRTSLCQSSTVAHLRGNMPAEAGSVMWYTMNVPGYSGYFPVYAGASSIPEEFQIVNSAYGQNSAWWTTRMLQKITDLDHDLFFSILKGFWEANRAGIRLSAADMEKRALQLLINGRKEEGIKLLDRFTYSQAKNVLQNTHVFLRKFQDKTGNAPVY
;
A
#
# COMPACT_ATOMS: atom_id res chain seq x y z
N MET A 1 11.05 2.49 -68.40
CA MET A 1 11.03 3.34 -67.19
C MET A 1 10.30 2.59 -66.12
N LYS A 2 11.05 1.95 -65.22
CA LYS A 2 10.45 1.21 -64.04
C LYS A 2 10.31 2.18 -62.89
N ARG A 3 9.09 2.40 -62.40
CA ARG A 3 8.82 3.18 -61.21
C ARG A 3 9.07 2.28 -59.97
N ILE A 4 10.08 2.66 -59.18
CA ILE A 4 10.33 2.06 -57.89
C ILE A 4 9.39 2.75 -56.89
N ALA A 5 8.43 2.01 -56.32
CA ALA A 5 7.62 2.47 -55.24
C ALA A 5 8.40 2.25 -53.93
N ILE A 6 8.80 3.32 -53.28
CA ILE A 6 9.39 3.30 -51.95
C ILE A 6 8.23 3.28 -50.96
N THR A 7 8.01 2.13 -50.35
CA THR A 7 7.08 2.00 -49.20
C THR A 7 7.80 2.48 -47.96
N VAL A 8 7.46 3.68 -47.48
CA VAL A 8 7.91 4.20 -46.18
C VAL A 8 7.07 3.53 -45.10
N LEU A 9 7.68 2.58 -44.38
CA LEU A 9 7.08 1.96 -43.21
C LEU A 9 7.21 2.97 -42.05
N VAL A 10 6.15 3.71 -41.77
CA VAL A 10 6.05 4.57 -40.56
C VAL A 10 5.85 3.66 -39.37
N PHE A 11 6.89 3.40 -38.59
CA PHE A 11 6.80 2.84 -37.27
C PHE A 11 6.15 3.90 -36.36
N MET A 12 4.85 3.80 -36.20
CA MET A 12 4.14 4.53 -35.16
C MET A 12 4.53 3.91 -33.81
N PHE A 13 5.53 4.48 -33.14
CA PHE A 13 5.76 4.25 -31.72
C PHE A 13 4.56 4.80 -30.98
N PHE A 14 3.61 3.94 -30.61
CA PHE A 14 2.65 4.25 -29.58
C PHE A 14 3.43 4.42 -28.28
N LEU A 15 3.76 5.65 -27.95
CA LEU A 15 4.08 6.06 -26.59
C LEU A 15 2.79 5.88 -25.77
N PHE A 16 2.57 4.65 -25.29
CA PHE A 16 1.62 4.48 -24.20
C PHE A 16 2.16 5.27 -23.01
N PRO A 17 1.43 6.26 -22.48
CA PRO A 17 1.84 6.85 -21.23
C PRO A 17 1.87 5.70 -20.21
N VAL A 18 3.04 5.37 -19.72
CA VAL A 18 3.19 4.47 -18.59
C VAL A 18 2.50 5.19 -17.44
N ILE A 19 1.26 4.81 -17.14
CA ILE A 19 0.56 5.27 -15.95
C ILE A 19 1.42 4.82 -14.79
N SER A 20 2.19 5.75 -14.25
CA SER A 20 3.12 5.49 -13.16
C SER A 20 2.27 5.15 -11.93
N GLU A 21 2.17 3.87 -11.59
CA GLU A 21 1.77 3.43 -10.25
C GLU A 21 2.70 4.13 -9.26
N GLY A 22 2.17 4.81 -8.28
CA GLY A 22 3.00 5.65 -7.43
C GLY A 22 2.51 5.72 -5.99
N CYS A 23 2.74 4.65 -5.26
CA CYS A 23 2.44 4.53 -3.84
C CYS A 23 3.23 5.52 -2.99
N THR A 24 2.71 5.84 -1.82
CA THR A 24 3.43 6.59 -0.78
C THR A 24 3.36 5.81 0.51
N THR A 25 4.51 5.55 1.13
CA THR A 25 4.61 4.87 2.43
C THR A 25 5.29 5.77 3.45
N ILE A 26 4.85 5.71 4.70
CA ILE A 26 5.43 6.41 5.83
C ILE A 26 5.64 5.39 6.95
N LEU A 27 6.88 5.23 7.38
CA LEU A 27 7.25 4.44 8.56
C LEU A 27 7.72 5.38 9.67
N VAL A 28 7.22 5.16 10.88
CA VAL A 28 7.58 5.97 12.05
C VAL A 28 8.06 5.06 13.16
N GLY A 29 9.29 5.29 13.62
CA GLY A 29 9.89 4.58 14.73
C GLY A 29 9.24 4.94 16.06
N LYS A 30 9.34 4.05 17.02
CA LYS A 30 8.61 4.11 18.31
C LYS A 30 8.90 5.35 19.16
N ASN A 31 10.10 5.94 19.07
CA ASN A 31 10.43 7.15 19.82
C ASN A 31 9.98 8.44 19.12
N ALA A 32 9.55 8.36 17.85
CA ALA A 32 8.96 9.48 17.11
C ALA A 32 7.44 9.58 17.30
N THR A 33 6.81 8.57 17.93
CA THR A 33 5.37 8.52 18.18
C THR A 33 5.01 8.96 19.61
N ALA A 34 3.76 9.35 19.81
CA ALA A 34 3.27 9.84 21.10
C ALA A 34 3.16 8.76 22.20
N ASP A 35 3.02 7.49 21.82
CA ASP A 35 2.71 6.38 22.73
C ASP A 35 3.72 5.22 22.67
N GLY A 36 4.86 5.40 21.97
CA GLY A 36 5.88 4.38 21.84
C GLY A 36 5.55 3.27 20.84
N SER A 37 4.51 3.43 20.04
CA SER A 37 4.13 2.50 18.98
C SER A 37 4.97 2.68 17.73
N VAL A 38 5.02 1.67 16.88
CA VAL A 38 5.49 1.78 15.49
C VAL A 38 4.30 2.09 14.59
N LEU A 39 4.45 3.05 13.65
CA LEU A 39 3.40 3.36 12.69
C LEU A 39 3.85 3.02 11.26
N HIS A 40 2.91 2.46 10.48
CA HIS A 40 3.11 2.17 9.07
C HIS A 40 1.92 2.69 8.27
N GLY A 41 2.09 3.82 7.60
CA GLY A 41 1.10 4.43 6.72
C GLY A 41 1.38 4.12 5.25
N HIS A 42 0.33 3.84 4.44
CA HIS A 42 0.50 3.52 3.02
C HIS A 42 -0.73 3.91 2.19
N ASN A 43 -0.48 4.57 1.06
CA ASN A 43 -1.42 4.71 -0.05
C ASN A 43 -1.01 3.78 -1.18
N GLU A 44 -1.89 2.86 -1.57
CA GLU A 44 -1.69 2.00 -2.74
C GLU A 44 -2.37 2.61 -3.96
N ASP A 45 -1.58 3.03 -4.94
CA ASP A 45 -2.06 3.62 -6.19
C ASP A 45 -2.00 2.60 -7.34
N MET A 46 -3.16 2.13 -7.82
CA MET A 46 -3.26 1.00 -8.77
C MET A 46 -3.94 1.32 -10.10
N GLY A 47 -4.22 2.57 -10.39
CA GLY A 47 -4.92 2.91 -11.63
C GLY A 47 -6.43 2.62 -11.60
N PHE A 48 -7.12 2.99 -12.69
CA PHE A 48 -8.59 3.06 -12.74
C PHE A 48 -9.30 1.72 -12.89
N THR A 49 -8.61 0.68 -13.34
CA THR A 49 -9.20 -0.62 -13.70
C THR A 49 -9.16 -1.64 -12.57
N ALA A 50 -8.46 -1.33 -11.47
CA ALA A 50 -8.34 -2.25 -10.36
C ALA A 50 -9.51 -2.11 -9.40
N VAL A 51 -10.27 -3.19 -9.21
CA VAL A 51 -11.33 -3.30 -8.20
C VAL A 51 -10.72 -3.84 -6.92
N GLY A 52 -10.82 -3.07 -5.83
CA GLY A 52 -10.25 -3.44 -4.54
C GLY A 52 -11.17 -4.29 -3.69
N ARG A 53 -10.57 -5.08 -2.80
CA ARG A 53 -11.27 -5.81 -1.74
C ARG A 53 -10.44 -5.83 -0.46
N LEU A 54 -11.11 -6.08 0.66
CA LEU A 54 -10.50 -6.39 1.96
C LEU A 54 -11.02 -7.75 2.42
N TRP A 55 -10.13 -8.67 2.82
CA TRP A 55 -10.51 -10.02 3.25
C TRP A 55 -9.58 -10.56 4.33
N TYR A 56 -10.08 -11.55 5.05
CA TYR A 56 -9.34 -12.30 6.05
C TYR A 56 -8.99 -13.70 5.54
N VAL A 57 -7.79 -14.17 5.85
CA VAL A 57 -7.33 -15.52 5.58
C VAL A 57 -6.97 -16.17 6.92
N PRO A 58 -7.61 -17.29 7.28
CA PRO A 58 -7.28 -18.01 8.53
C PRO A 58 -5.91 -18.67 8.45
N ALA A 59 -5.32 -18.93 9.61
CA ALA A 59 -4.14 -19.78 9.72
C ALA A 59 -4.44 -21.20 9.20
N ALA A 60 -3.43 -21.85 8.63
CA ALA A 60 -3.57 -23.21 8.10
C ALA A 60 -2.35 -24.07 8.46
N SER A 61 -2.59 -25.36 8.71
CA SER A 61 -1.55 -26.36 8.92
C SER A 61 -1.31 -27.16 7.65
N HIS A 62 -0.04 -27.52 7.40
CA HIS A 62 0.39 -28.22 6.21
C HIS A 62 1.21 -29.47 6.58
N LYS A 63 1.21 -30.45 5.71
CA LYS A 63 2.02 -31.67 5.89
C LYS A 63 3.45 -31.41 5.42
N GLN A 64 4.39 -32.13 5.99
CA GLN A 64 5.78 -32.12 5.52
C GLN A 64 5.87 -32.51 4.05
N GLY A 65 6.49 -31.65 3.24
CA GLY A 65 6.66 -31.87 1.79
C GLY A 65 5.54 -31.27 0.94
N ASP A 66 4.51 -30.68 1.56
CA ASP A 66 3.50 -29.93 0.82
C ASP A 66 4.15 -28.73 0.11
N LYS A 67 3.66 -28.43 -1.08
CA LYS A 67 4.18 -27.35 -1.92
C LYS A 67 3.07 -26.44 -2.40
N VAL A 68 3.45 -25.19 -2.61
CA VAL A 68 2.57 -24.19 -3.24
C VAL A 68 3.19 -23.71 -4.55
N LYS A 69 2.36 -23.63 -5.58
CA LYS A 69 2.74 -23.01 -6.85
C LYS A 69 2.37 -21.54 -6.80
N VAL A 70 3.36 -20.68 -6.75
CA VAL A 70 3.20 -19.24 -6.99
C VAL A 70 3.55 -18.96 -8.45
N PRO A 71 3.16 -17.81 -9.03
CA PRO A 71 3.56 -17.50 -10.40
C PRO A 71 5.08 -17.68 -10.61
N TYR A 72 5.45 -18.50 -11.59
CA TYR A 72 6.82 -18.86 -12.02
C TYR A 72 7.67 -19.72 -11.07
N VAL A 73 7.24 -19.96 -9.83
CA VAL A 73 8.05 -20.69 -8.83
C VAL A 73 7.18 -21.66 -8.05
N THR A 74 7.74 -22.81 -7.67
CA THR A 74 7.13 -23.73 -6.69
C THR A 74 7.93 -23.67 -5.41
N LEU A 75 7.26 -23.44 -4.29
CA LEU A 75 7.84 -23.28 -2.97
C LEU A 75 7.35 -24.36 -2.02
N ASP A 76 8.19 -24.75 -1.06
CA ASP A 76 7.77 -25.61 0.03
C ASP A 76 6.86 -24.83 0.99
N LEU A 77 5.80 -25.45 1.47
CA LEU A 77 4.95 -24.90 2.51
C LEU A 77 5.59 -25.15 3.88
N PRO A 78 5.55 -24.14 4.79
CA PRO A 78 5.91 -24.36 6.18
C PRO A 78 4.87 -25.27 6.85
N ALA A 79 5.16 -25.79 8.06
CA ALA A 79 4.20 -26.59 8.83
C ALA A 79 2.90 -25.82 9.11
N GLU A 80 3.00 -24.50 9.23
CA GLU A 80 1.89 -23.58 9.47
C GLU A 80 2.05 -22.30 8.65
N THR A 81 0.93 -21.78 8.13
CA THR A 81 0.82 -20.41 7.62
C THR A 81 -0.07 -19.61 8.55
N PHE A 82 0.29 -18.34 8.77
CA PHE A 82 -0.38 -17.47 9.74
C PHE A 82 -1.66 -16.89 9.19
N ALA A 83 -2.57 -16.53 10.10
CA ALA A 83 -3.76 -15.78 9.77
C ALA A 83 -3.39 -14.33 9.44
N TYR A 84 -4.11 -13.73 8.47
CA TYR A 84 -3.85 -12.36 8.07
C TYR A 84 -5.06 -11.65 7.45
N TRP A 85 -5.05 -10.34 7.56
CA TRP A 85 -5.86 -9.43 6.78
C TRP A 85 -5.09 -8.99 5.55
N ALA A 86 -5.75 -8.97 4.41
CA ALA A 86 -5.20 -8.45 3.16
C ALA A 86 -6.18 -7.50 2.48
N SER A 87 -5.64 -6.43 1.91
CA SER A 87 -6.31 -5.63 0.89
C SER A 87 -5.59 -5.81 -0.43
N GLY A 88 -6.33 -5.83 -1.51
CA GLY A 88 -5.72 -6.03 -2.82
C GLY A 88 -6.71 -6.04 -3.96
N ASN A 89 -6.22 -6.42 -5.13
CA ASN A 89 -7.01 -6.47 -6.35
C ASN A 89 -7.92 -7.69 -6.37
N ALA A 90 -9.11 -7.50 -6.90
CA ALA A 90 -10.03 -8.59 -7.19
C ALA A 90 -9.80 -9.19 -8.58
N TYR A 91 -9.34 -8.36 -9.50
CA TYR A 91 -9.07 -8.74 -10.89
C TYR A 91 -7.63 -8.38 -11.23
N GLY A 92 -6.96 -9.26 -11.98
CA GLY A 92 -5.58 -9.05 -12.40
C GLY A 92 -5.42 -7.83 -13.26
N THR A 93 -4.46 -7.01 -12.90
CA THR A 93 -3.87 -6.05 -13.82
C THR A 93 -2.90 -6.76 -14.77
N ALA A 94 -3.31 -7.86 -15.38
CA ALA A 94 -2.62 -8.35 -16.56
C ALA A 94 -2.82 -7.29 -17.62
N GLY A 95 -1.84 -6.41 -17.78
CA GLY A 95 -1.88 -5.22 -18.58
C GLY A 95 -2.83 -5.35 -19.75
N LEU A 96 -3.69 -4.33 -19.97
CA LEU A 96 -4.63 -4.24 -21.05
C LEU A 96 -5.95 -5.02 -20.88
N GLY A 97 -6.78 -4.62 -19.92
CA GLY A 97 -8.23 -4.60 -20.16
C GLY A 97 -9.00 -5.91 -20.12
N ILE A 98 -8.42 -7.03 -19.71
CA ILE A 98 -9.17 -8.27 -19.49
C ILE A 98 -9.15 -8.57 -17.99
N ALA A 99 -10.29 -8.29 -17.35
CA ALA A 99 -10.53 -8.68 -15.96
C ALA A 99 -10.61 -10.22 -15.88
N SER A 100 -9.51 -10.85 -15.51
CA SER A 100 -9.51 -12.24 -15.08
C SER A 100 -9.50 -12.29 -13.56
N GLU A 101 -10.24 -13.24 -12.97
CA GLU A 101 -10.20 -13.47 -11.53
C GLU A 101 -8.75 -13.69 -11.07
N MET A 102 -8.35 -12.98 -10.01
CA MET A 102 -7.00 -13.08 -9.48
C MET A 102 -6.76 -14.46 -8.92
N GLN A 103 -5.70 -15.07 -9.38
CA GLN A 103 -5.25 -16.35 -8.84
C GLN A 103 -4.66 -16.16 -7.42
N PRO A 104 -4.66 -17.21 -6.58
CA PRO A 104 -3.90 -17.20 -5.33
C PRO A 104 -2.46 -16.72 -5.57
N TYR A 105 -1.91 -15.95 -4.63
CA TYR A 105 -0.58 -15.32 -4.71
C TYR A 105 -0.39 -14.26 -5.81
N ASP A 106 -1.47 -13.68 -6.33
CA ASP A 106 -1.41 -12.63 -7.35
C ASP A 106 -2.32 -11.42 -7.06
N SER A 107 -2.76 -11.24 -5.81
CA SER A 107 -3.75 -10.21 -5.46
C SER A 107 -3.38 -9.31 -4.29
N VAL A 108 -2.53 -9.75 -3.37
CA VAL A 108 -2.23 -9.01 -2.13
C VAL A 108 -1.41 -7.75 -2.41
N LEU A 109 -1.89 -6.62 -1.92
CA LEU A 109 -1.23 -5.31 -2.04
C LEU A 109 -0.69 -4.82 -0.71
N VAL A 110 -1.49 -4.86 0.35
CA VAL A 110 -1.14 -4.45 1.70
C VAL A 110 -1.83 -5.37 2.69
N GLY A 111 -1.28 -5.55 3.88
CA GLY A 111 -1.90 -6.39 4.89
C GLY A 111 -1.21 -6.37 6.25
N MET A 112 -1.82 -7.11 7.17
CA MET A 112 -1.34 -7.31 8.54
C MET A 112 -1.66 -8.74 8.98
N ASN A 113 -0.69 -9.46 9.54
CA ASN A 113 -0.93 -10.80 10.08
C ASN A 113 -1.24 -10.79 11.58
N GLU A 114 -1.54 -11.96 12.13
CA GLU A 114 -1.92 -12.15 13.53
C GLU A 114 -0.83 -11.76 14.55
N PHE A 115 0.44 -11.65 14.12
CA PHE A 115 1.54 -11.17 14.95
C PHE A 115 1.72 -9.65 14.87
N GLY A 116 0.89 -8.95 14.10
CA GLY A 116 1.01 -7.51 13.84
C GLY A 116 2.10 -7.16 12.82
N VAL A 117 2.64 -8.14 12.08
CA VAL A 117 3.53 -7.84 10.96
C VAL A 117 2.71 -7.23 9.83
N THR A 118 3.08 -6.02 9.44
CA THR A 118 2.49 -5.30 8.32
C THR A 118 3.47 -5.18 7.17
N MET A 119 2.94 -5.19 5.95
CA MET A 119 3.74 -4.97 4.76
C MET A 119 3.00 -4.11 3.73
N SER A 120 3.76 -3.29 3.03
CA SER A 120 3.39 -2.61 1.81
C SER A 120 4.56 -2.65 0.82
N CYS A 121 4.34 -2.23 -0.42
CA CYS A 121 5.39 -2.27 -1.41
C CYS A 121 5.24 -1.14 -2.42
N ASN A 122 6.32 -0.40 -2.62
CA ASN A 122 6.39 0.68 -3.60
C ASN A 122 7.19 0.23 -4.83
N TRP A 123 6.67 0.57 -6.00
CA TRP A 123 7.38 0.36 -7.26
C TRP A 123 8.57 1.30 -7.37
N MET A 124 9.72 0.73 -7.78
CA MET A 124 10.97 1.45 -8.00
C MET A 124 11.48 1.25 -9.42
N TYR A 125 12.45 2.05 -9.81
CA TYR A 125 13.09 1.93 -11.12
C TYR A 125 14.58 1.63 -10.94
N SER A 126 14.95 0.40 -11.28
CA SER A 126 16.32 -0.10 -11.23
C SER A 126 16.98 -0.04 -12.61
N LYS A 127 18.33 0.01 -12.65
CA LYS A 127 19.15 -0.23 -13.84
C LYS A 127 19.31 -1.72 -14.14
N GLU A 128 19.03 -2.60 -13.17
CA GLU A 128 19.22 -4.03 -13.36
C GLU A 128 18.21 -4.59 -14.35
N GLU A 129 18.67 -5.50 -15.22
CA GLU A 129 17.82 -6.16 -16.19
C GLU A 129 16.71 -6.99 -15.51
N ASN A 130 15.54 -6.95 -16.12
CA ASN A 130 14.40 -7.72 -15.63
C ASN A 130 14.56 -9.23 -15.90
N LEU A 131 13.85 -10.03 -15.10
CA LEU A 131 13.78 -11.48 -15.23
C LEU A 131 12.36 -11.92 -15.64
N PRO A 132 11.91 -11.64 -16.88
CA PRO A 132 10.55 -11.92 -17.29
C PRO A 132 10.24 -13.43 -17.17
N GLY A 133 9.14 -13.75 -16.46
CA GLY A 133 8.70 -15.14 -16.27
C GLY A 133 9.61 -15.99 -15.37
N LYS A 134 10.51 -15.38 -14.61
CA LYS A 134 11.39 -16.08 -13.65
C LYS A 134 11.43 -15.30 -12.35
N GLY A 135 11.47 -16.04 -11.21
CA GLY A 135 11.54 -15.44 -9.89
C GLY A 135 10.17 -15.27 -9.22
N VAL A 136 10.17 -14.64 -8.06
CA VAL A 136 8.97 -14.42 -7.25
C VAL A 136 8.36 -13.06 -7.62
N ARG A 137 7.07 -13.03 -7.93
CA ARG A 137 6.34 -11.78 -8.18
C ARG A 137 6.01 -11.04 -6.89
N ARG A 138 5.93 -9.71 -6.97
CA ARG A 138 5.62 -8.82 -5.83
C ARG A 138 4.35 -9.21 -5.07
N TYR A 139 3.29 -9.62 -5.77
CA TYR A 139 2.03 -10.03 -5.13
C TYR A 139 2.20 -11.31 -4.31
N ALA A 140 2.92 -12.30 -4.87
CA ALA A 140 3.25 -13.53 -4.16
C ALA A 140 4.17 -13.24 -2.97
N MET A 141 5.18 -12.40 -3.14
CA MET A 141 6.08 -12.01 -2.05
C MET A 141 5.32 -11.38 -0.88
N ARG A 142 4.39 -10.46 -1.18
CA ARG A 142 3.55 -9.79 -0.17
C ARG A 142 2.72 -10.80 0.62
N GLN A 143 2.07 -11.77 -0.05
CA GLN A 143 1.31 -12.81 0.62
C GLN A 143 2.20 -13.73 1.45
N LEU A 144 3.35 -14.17 0.91
CA LEU A 144 4.32 -15.01 1.62
C LEU A 144 4.85 -14.34 2.90
N ILE A 145 5.04 -13.02 2.89
CA ILE A 145 5.41 -12.26 4.09
C ILE A 145 4.33 -12.42 5.17
N LEU A 146 3.07 -12.18 4.83
CA LEU A 146 1.96 -12.28 5.78
C LEU A 146 1.78 -13.70 6.32
N GLU A 147 1.98 -14.71 5.48
CA GLU A 147 1.84 -16.12 5.84
C GLU A 147 2.97 -16.66 6.72
N ARG A 148 4.18 -16.05 6.70
CA ARG A 148 5.39 -16.72 7.20
C ARG A 148 6.23 -15.89 8.16
N ALA A 149 6.09 -14.58 8.20
CA ALA A 149 6.91 -13.72 9.06
C ALA A 149 6.23 -13.48 10.41
N LYS A 150 6.98 -13.66 11.51
CA LYS A 150 6.55 -13.32 12.87
C LYS A 150 7.02 -11.93 13.29
N THR A 151 8.04 -11.42 12.63
CA THR A 151 8.62 -10.09 12.87
C THR A 151 8.93 -9.40 11.54
N ALA A 152 9.08 -8.08 11.56
CA ALA A 152 9.52 -7.31 10.40
C ALA A 152 10.91 -7.79 9.90
N LYS A 153 11.79 -8.17 10.81
CA LYS A 153 13.11 -8.73 10.48
C LYS A 153 13.03 -10.11 9.82
N ASP A 154 12.09 -10.98 10.27
CA ASP A 154 11.84 -12.26 9.59
C ASP A 154 11.35 -12.03 8.16
N ALA A 155 10.51 -11.00 7.95
CA ALA A 155 10.04 -10.63 6.62
C ALA A 155 11.19 -10.16 5.71
N VAL A 156 12.14 -9.35 6.23
CA VAL A 156 13.36 -8.96 5.49
C VAL A 156 14.14 -10.20 5.06
N LYS A 157 14.36 -11.14 6.00
CA LYS A 157 15.10 -12.37 5.72
C LYS A 157 14.38 -13.22 4.67
N LEU A 158 13.08 -13.39 4.78
CA LEU A 158 12.27 -14.15 3.82
C LEU A 158 12.37 -13.57 2.41
N VAL A 159 12.22 -12.24 2.28
CA VAL A 159 12.34 -11.56 0.98
C VAL A 159 13.73 -11.75 0.40
N GLY A 160 14.78 -11.52 1.20
CA GLY A 160 16.17 -11.70 0.78
C GLY A 160 16.47 -13.13 0.31
N ASP A 161 16.13 -14.15 1.13
CA ASP A 161 16.34 -15.57 0.81
C ASP A 161 15.62 -15.98 -0.50
N LEU A 162 14.38 -15.47 -0.71
CA LEU A 162 13.62 -15.78 -1.92
C LEU A 162 14.22 -15.12 -3.16
N ILE A 163 14.70 -13.88 -3.06
CA ILE A 163 15.36 -13.19 -4.17
C ILE A 163 16.72 -13.83 -4.49
N ASP A 164 17.52 -14.13 -3.48
CA ASP A 164 18.82 -14.80 -3.67
C ASP A 164 18.66 -16.14 -4.38
N LYS A 165 17.61 -16.90 -4.02
CA LYS A 165 17.36 -18.23 -4.59
C LYS A 165 16.68 -18.19 -5.97
N HIS A 166 15.71 -17.31 -6.17
CA HIS A 166 14.82 -17.35 -7.34
C HIS A 166 14.88 -16.10 -8.21
N GLY A 167 15.32 -14.97 -7.68
CA GLY A 167 15.21 -13.66 -8.30
C GLY A 167 13.81 -13.07 -8.14
N GLN A 168 13.67 -11.81 -8.57
CA GLN A 168 12.41 -11.05 -8.61
C GLN A 168 11.88 -11.00 -10.04
N ALA A 169 10.63 -11.39 -10.24
CA ALA A 169 10.02 -11.49 -11.57
C ALA A 169 9.46 -10.16 -12.11
N ASP A 170 9.24 -9.18 -11.25
CA ASP A 170 8.73 -7.87 -11.65
C ASP A 170 9.83 -7.03 -12.28
N TRP A 171 9.45 -6.16 -13.21
CA TRP A 171 10.44 -5.23 -13.78
C TRP A 171 10.70 -4.05 -12.86
N GLY A 172 11.89 -3.47 -13.05
CA GLY A 172 12.40 -2.40 -12.22
C GLY A 172 12.87 -2.89 -10.87
N GLY A 173 12.63 -2.10 -9.85
CA GLY A 173 12.90 -2.43 -8.46
C GLY A 173 11.66 -2.33 -7.61
N LEU A 174 11.76 -2.79 -6.38
CA LEU A 174 10.70 -2.69 -5.38
C LEU A 174 11.30 -2.24 -4.05
N THR A 175 10.51 -1.52 -3.25
CA THR A 175 10.77 -1.33 -1.83
C THR A 175 9.63 -1.96 -1.05
N TYR A 176 9.93 -3.03 -0.31
CA TYR A 176 9.02 -3.56 0.69
C TYR A 176 9.22 -2.79 1.98
N CYS A 177 8.15 -2.19 2.47
CA CYS A 177 8.09 -1.52 3.76
C CYS A 177 7.43 -2.46 4.75
N LEU A 178 8.10 -2.74 5.84
CA LEU A 178 7.77 -3.79 6.79
C LEU A 178 7.75 -3.20 8.19
N ALA A 179 6.78 -3.54 9.00
CA ALA A 179 6.74 -3.14 10.40
C ALA A 179 6.09 -4.22 11.26
N ASP A 180 6.49 -4.25 12.52
CA ASP A 180 5.86 -5.02 13.59
C ASP A 180 5.76 -4.13 14.84
N PRO A 181 5.20 -4.62 15.97
CA PRO A 181 5.08 -3.81 17.18
C PRO A 181 6.39 -3.30 17.79
N GLU A 182 7.55 -3.80 17.37
CA GLU A 182 8.87 -3.43 17.94
C GLU A 182 9.71 -2.57 17.01
N GLU A 183 9.60 -2.79 15.69
CA GLU A 183 10.49 -2.12 14.75
C GLU A 183 9.90 -2.03 13.32
N ALA A 184 10.49 -1.17 12.53
CA ALA A 184 10.21 -1.07 11.10
C ALA A 184 11.47 -1.24 10.27
N TRP A 185 11.31 -1.79 9.07
CA TRP A 185 12.37 -2.06 8.10
C TRP A 185 11.94 -1.67 6.70
N ILE A 186 12.91 -1.36 5.86
CA ILE A 186 12.77 -1.38 4.42
C ILE A 186 13.75 -2.36 3.81
N ILE A 187 13.33 -3.06 2.78
CA ILE A 187 14.19 -3.82 1.89
C ILE A 187 13.95 -3.37 0.46
N GLU A 188 14.99 -2.82 -0.14
CA GLU A 188 15.01 -2.35 -1.52
C GLU A 188 15.62 -3.40 -2.41
N THR A 189 14.87 -3.81 -3.44
CA THR A 189 15.18 -4.98 -4.25
C THR A 189 15.26 -4.61 -5.72
N THR A 190 16.10 -5.31 -6.42
CA THR A 190 16.18 -5.33 -7.87
C THR A 190 15.89 -6.74 -8.37
N SER A 191 16.22 -7.08 -9.61
CA SER A 191 15.95 -8.42 -10.13
C SER A 191 16.69 -9.54 -9.36
N ARG A 192 17.91 -9.26 -8.87
CA ARG A 192 18.77 -10.23 -8.17
C ARG A 192 19.47 -9.70 -6.94
N ASN A 193 19.54 -8.39 -6.79
CA ASN A 193 20.27 -7.75 -5.72
C ASN A 193 19.32 -6.97 -4.80
N TRP A 194 19.69 -6.86 -3.54
CA TRP A 194 18.90 -6.16 -2.55
C TRP A 194 19.75 -5.61 -1.42
N ALA A 195 19.24 -4.57 -0.78
CA ALA A 195 19.77 -4.05 0.48
C ALA A 195 18.61 -3.74 1.42
N ALA A 196 18.81 -3.92 2.72
CA ALA A 196 17.81 -3.67 3.74
C ALA A 196 18.41 -2.86 4.89
N ARG A 197 17.58 -1.99 5.47
CA ARG A 197 17.91 -1.28 6.69
C ARG A 197 16.74 -1.18 7.65
N ARG A 198 17.06 -1.15 8.93
CA ARG A 198 16.11 -0.82 9.99
C ARG A 198 15.80 0.69 9.96
N VAL A 199 14.57 1.05 10.16
CA VAL A 199 14.16 2.42 10.47
C VAL A 199 14.52 2.68 11.94
N LYS A 200 15.20 3.79 12.24
CA LYS A 200 15.58 4.09 13.62
C LYS A 200 14.36 4.40 14.47
N ASP A 201 14.50 4.21 15.78
CA ASP A 201 13.38 4.46 16.70
C ASP A 201 12.91 5.92 16.73
N ASP A 202 13.79 6.87 16.43
CA ASP A 202 13.51 8.30 16.34
C ASP A 202 13.27 8.81 14.90
N GLU A 203 13.19 7.89 13.92
CA GLU A 203 13.10 8.25 12.50
C GLU A 203 11.65 8.28 12.00
N VAL A 204 11.36 9.28 11.15
CA VAL A 204 10.26 9.25 10.21
C VAL A 204 10.85 8.99 8.83
N LEU A 205 10.46 7.89 8.18
CA LEU A 205 10.89 7.55 6.84
C LEU A 205 9.72 7.63 5.86
N VAL A 206 9.87 8.44 4.83
CA VAL A 206 8.91 8.52 3.72
C VAL A 206 9.51 7.85 2.49
N VAL A 207 8.74 6.96 1.87
CA VAL A 207 9.12 6.24 0.65
C VAL A 207 8.09 6.54 -0.44
N ALA A 208 8.53 7.21 -1.50
CA ALA A 208 7.76 7.37 -2.74
C ALA A 208 8.11 6.25 -3.75
N ASN A 209 8.44 6.60 -5.00
CA ASN A 209 8.81 5.62 -6.03
C ASN A 209 10.27 5.75 -6.49
N ARG A 210 11.16 5.99 -5.53
CA ARG A 210 12.61 6.02 -5.75
C ARG A 210 13.33 5.36 -4.58
N PHE A 211 14.44 4.69 -4.82
CA PHE A 211 15.24 4.07 -3.78
C PHE A 211 15.72 5.11 -2.74
N THR A 212 15.70 4.73 -1.48
CA THR A 212 16.07 5.58 -0.34
C THR A 212 17.35 5.12 0.34
N ILE A 213 17.71 3.82 0.26
CA ILE A 213 18.91 3.26 0.87
C ILE A 213 20.15 3.83 0.18
N GLY A 214 20.97 4.53 0.95
CA GLY A 214 22.23 5.13 0.48
C GLY A 214 23.46 4.27 0.78
N GLU A 215 24.39 4.84 1.54
CA GLU A 215 25.67 4.20 1.92
C GLU A 215 25.52 3.27 3.14
N LYS A 216 24.50 3.51 3.97
CA LYS A 216 24.26 2.73 5.19
C LYS A 216 23.08 1.79 4.99
N PHE A 217 23.35 0.51 5.19
CA PHE A 217 22.38 -0.58 5.23
C PHE A 217 22.87 -1.63 6.24
N ASP A 218 21.94 -2.42 6.77
CA ASP A 218 22.23 -3.39 7.82
C ASP A 218 22.48 -4.79 7.25
N ILE A 219 21.76 -5.15 6.19
CA ILE A 219 21.79 -6.46 5.55
C ILE A 219 21.69 -6.27 4.03
N ALA A 220 22.36 -7.12 3.26
CA ALA A 220 22.28 -7.07 1.79
C ALA A 220 22.50 -8.46 1.17
N SER A 221 22.18 -8.60 -0.11
CA SER A 221 22.46 -9.79 -0.91
C SER A 221 23.96 -10.06 -0.97
N HIS A 222 24.31 -11.34 -1.00
CA HIS A 222 25.69 -11.74 -1.19
C HIS A 222 26.19 -11.26 -2.55
N GLY A 223 27.34 -10.59 -2.55
CA GLY A 223 27.92 -10.08 -3.80
C GLY A 223 27.32 -8.78 -4.34
N LEU A 224 26.48 -8.07 -3.56
CA LEU A 224 25.88 -6.80 -3.98
C LEU A 224 26.88 -5.82 -4.59
N VAL A 225 28.03 -5.61 -3.93
CA VAL A 225 29.04 -4.65 -4.38
C VAL A 225 29.84 -5.22 -5.57
N SER A 226 30.24 -6.50 -5.53
CA SER A 226 30.99 -7.13 -6.62
C SER A 226 30.20 -7.17 -7.93
N ALA A 227 28.90 -7.47 -7.87
CA ALA A 227 28.03 -7.42 -9.04
C ALA A 227 27.93 -6.00 -9.66
N ALA A 228 27.94 -4.98 -8.82
CA ALA A 228 27.96 -3.59 -9.31
C ALA A 228 29.29 -3.22 -9.95
N VAL A 229 30.41 -3.70 -9.41
CA VAL A 229 31.75 -3.50 -9.98
C VAL A 229 31.87 -4.21 -11.34
N GLU A 230 31.45 -5.48 -11.43
CA GLU A 230 31.46 -6.25 -12.69
C GLU A 230 30.63 -5.59 -13.79
N LYS A 231 29.55 -4.91 -13.45
CA LYS A 231 28.70 -4.15 -14.40
C LYS A 231 29.23 -2.75 -14.70
N GLY A 232 30.33 -2.33 -14.08
CA GLY A 232 30.87 -0.98 -14.22
C GLY A 232 29.98 0.12 -13.61
N TRP A 233 29.11 -0.22 -12.66
CA TRP A 233 28.21 0.73 -12.00
C TRP A 233 28.81 1.34 -10.74
N HIS A 234 29.84 0.72 -10.20
CA HIS A 234 30.59 1.18 -9.04
C HIS A 234 32.08 0.96 -9.27
N ASP A 235 32.87 2.00 -9.02
CA ASP A 235 34.32 1.94 -8.96
C ASP A 235 34.73 2.01 -7.48
N PRO A 236 35.36 0.96 -6.91
CA PRO A 236 35.80 0.96 -5.51
C PRO A 236 36.77 2.10 -5.17
N SER A 237 37.50 2.64 -6.17
CA SER A 237 38.40 3.78 -5.98
C SER A 237 37.67 5.13 -5.88
N SER A 238 36.42 5.19 -6.32
CA SER A 238 35.61 6.43 -6.39
C SER A 238 34.91 6.81 -5.07
N GLY A 239 35.04 5.96 -4.02
CA GLY A 239 34.47 6.22 -2.71
C GLY A 239 33.52 5.12 -2.22
N THR A 240 32.73 5.44 -1.19
CA THR A 240 31.83 4.49 -0.53
C THR A 240 30.68 4.06 -1.46
N PHE A 241 30.40 2.76 -1.46
CA PHE A 241 29.26 2.21 -2.18
C PHE A 241 27.95 2.85 -1.69
N ASN A 242 27.06 3.18 -2.63
CA ASN A 242 25.77 3.79 -2.35
C ASN A 242 24.68 3.11 -3.17
N PHE A 243 23.80 2.33 -2.53
CA PHE A 243 22.84 1.47 -3.21
C PHE A 243 21.95 2.23 -4.22
N ARG A 244 21.28 3.30 -3.79
CA ARG A 244 20.36 4.06 -4.66
C ARG A 244 21.05 4.72 -5.86
N LYS A 245 22.30 5.19 -5.70
CA LYS A 245 23.09 5.77 -6.80
C LYS A 245 23.56 4.69 -7.77
N THR A 246 23.89 3.51 -7.23
CA THR A 246 24.48 2.41 -7.98
C THR A 246 23.42 1.63 -8.75
N TYR A 247 22.31 1.27 -8.11
CA TYR A 247 21.27 0.41 -8.70
C TYR A 247 20.06 1.16 -9.23
N GLY A 248 19.78 2.37 -8.75
CA GLY A 248 18.63 3.18 -9.17
C GLY A 248 18.79 3.72 -10.59
N ASN A 249 17.70 3.83 -11.34
CA ASN A 249 17.66 4.52 -12.61
C ASN A 249 17.87 6.03 -12.37
N PRO A 250 18.90 6.68 -12.97
CA PRO A 250 19.25 8.07 -12.64
C PRO A 250 18.12 9.08 -12.88
N GLU A 251 17.39 8.95 -13.99
CA GLU A 251 16.30 9.87 -14.34
C GLU A 251 15.16 9.77 -13.32
N ARG A 252 14.81 8.55 -12.90
CA ARG A 252 13.75 8.32 -11.92
C ARG A 252 14.17 8.69 -10.51
N MET A 253 15.45 8.53 -10.17
CA MET A 253 15.99 9.00 -8.89
C MET A 253 15.93 10.53 -8.73
N ALA A 254 15.95 11.26 -9.85
CA ALA A 254 15.80 12.72 -9.90
C ALA A 254 14.34 13.19 -10.12
N SER A 255 13.37 12.28 -10.16
CA SER A 255 11.96 12.60 -10.40
C SER A 255 11.42 13.63 -9.41
N PRO A 256 11.01 14.82 -9.85
CA PRO A 256 10.45 15.83 -8.95
C PRO A 256 9.14 15.37 -8.31
N TYR A 257 8.36 14.52 -8.98
CA TYR A 257 7.10 13.99 -8.45
C TYR A 257 7.29 13.15 -7.19
N ASP A 258 8.38 12.40 -7.10
CA ASP A 258 8.70 11.56 -5.96
C ASP A 258 9.31 12.38 -4.83
N ILE A 259 10.27 13.25 -5.17
CA ILE A 259 10.93 14.18 -4.23
C ILE A 259 9.91 15.10 -3.57
N ASP A 260 8.97 15.64 -4.33
CA ASP A 260 7.96 16.57 -3.82
C ASP A 260 7.00 15.91 -2.84
N ARG A 261 6.57 14.65 -3.10
CA ARG A 261 5.73 13.88 -2.16
C ARG A 261 6.45 13.59 -0.86
N GLU A 262 7.73 13.16 -0.94
CA GLU A 262 8.55 12.94 0.24
C GLU A 262 8.71 14.24 1.06
N ASN A 263 9.11 15.33 0.42
CA ASN A 263 9.28 16.63 1.08
C ASN A 263 7.97 17.14 1.69
N ARG A 264 6.84 16.94 1.01
CA ARG A 264 5.53 17.33 1.54
C ARG A 264 5.17 16.55 2.79
N ALA A 265 5.33 15.23 2.78
CA ALA A 265 5.07 14.39 3.94
C ALA A 265 5.96 14.76 5.14
N TYR A 266 7.26 14.96 4.92
CA TYR A 266 8.17 15.44 5.96
C TYR A 266 7.75 16.81 6.50
N SER A 267 7.36 17.74 5.62
CA SER A 267 6.95 19.09 6.05
C SER A 267 5.71 19.09 6.95
N LEU A 268 4.82 18.11 6.76
CA LEU A 268 3.60 17.97 7.55
C LEU A 268 3.83 17.28 8.91
N LEU A 269 4.92 16.53 9.06
CA LEU A 269 5.25 15.76 10.26
C LEU A 269 6.38 16.35 11.10
N LYS A 270 7.23 17.21 10.54
CA LYS A 270 8.46 17.72 11.19
C LYS A 270 8.26 18.35 12.56
N ASP A 271 7.13 19.04 12.76
CA ASP A 271 6.86 19.75 14.03
C ASP A 271 6.15 18.83 15.05
N LYS A 272 6.02 17.52 14.75
CA LYS A 272 5.35 16.51 15.56
C LYS A 272 6.28 15.38 16.01
N GLU A 273 7.59 15.51 15.80
CA GLU A 273 8.55 14.48 16.23
C GLU A 273 8.42 14.20 17.73
N GLY A 274 8.36 12.89 18.10
CA GLY A 274 8.11 12.45 19.46
C GLY A 274 6.63 12.54 19.90
N ALA A 275 5.73 12.99 19.04
CA ALA A 275 4.31 13.13 19.35
C ALA A 275 3.38 12.73 18.20
N ILE A 276 3.91 11.98 17.21
CA ILE A 276 3.14 11.56 16.03
C ILE A 276 2.08 10.54 16.43
N LEU A 277 0.87 10.75 15.95
CA LEU A 277 -0.29 9.89 16.14
C LEU A 277 -0.69 9.22 14.81
N PRO A 278 -1.44 8.11 14.84
CA PRO A 278 -2.00 7.50 13.63
C PRO A 278 -2.79 8.48 12.76
N GLU A 279 -3.50 9.42 13.39
CA GLU A 279 -4.29 10.44 12.71
C GLU A 279 -3.44 11.43 11.92
N ASP A 280 -2.21 11.66 12.34
CA ASP A 280 -1.28 12.52 11.62
C ASP A 280 -0.88 11.87 10.29
N LEU A 281 -0.63 10.55 10.31
CA LEU A 281 -0.38 9.80 9.08
C LEU A 281 -1.61 9.77 8.17
N MET A 282 -2.81 9.58 8.74
CA MET A 282 -4.06 9.63 7.94
C MET A 282 -4.26 11.00 7.29
N ALA A 283 -3.91 12.09 7.99
CA ALA A 283 -3.97 13.44 7.44
C ALA A 283 -2.95 13.62 6.31
N VAL A 284 -1.70 13.18 6.49
CA VAL A 284 -0.66 13.22 5.44
C VAL A 284 -1.06 12.40 4.22
N LEU A 285 -1.56 11.17 4.42
CA LEU A 285 -2.01 10.29 3.34
C LEU A 285 -3.23 10.86 2.59
N SER A 286 -3.95 11.78 3.21
CA SER A 286 -5.08 12.50 2.60
C SER A 286 -4.70 13.84 1.97
N ASP A 287 -3.41 14.22 1.97
CA ASP A 287 -2.94 15.51 1.47
C ASP A 287 -2.78 15.52 -0.06
N ALA A 288 -3.35 16.54 -0.68
CA ALA A 288 -3.22 16.83 -2.11
C ALA A 288 -2.58 18.22 -2.35
N TYR A 289 -1.64 18.61 -1.50
CA TYR A 289 -0.99 19.93 -1.46
C TYR A 289 -1.92 21.07 -1.03
N GLU A 290 -3.00 20.79 -0.27
CA GLU A 290 -3.91 21.80 0.23
C GLU A 290 -3.16 22.96 0.92
N GLY A 291 -3.59 24.17 0.63
CA GLY A 291 -2.97 25.40 1.17
C GLY A 291 -1.64 25.80 0.50
N THR A 292 -1.27 25.17 -0.60
CA THR A 292 -0.06 25.52 -1.39
C THR A 292 -0.43 25.92 -2.81
N SER A 293 0.50 26.57 -3.53
CA SER A 293 0.35 26.86 -4.97
C SER A 293 0.35 25.61 -5.86
N ARG A 294 0.67 24.45 -5.30
CA ARG A 294 0.67 23.15 -6.01
C ARG A 294 -0.65 22.42 -5.89
N TYR A 295 -1.60 22.92 -5.11
CA TYR A 295 -2.92 22.30 -5.01
C TYR A 295 -3.64 22.38 -6.36
N HIS A 296 -4.08 21.24 -6.82
CA HIS A 296 -4.97 21.11 -7.98
C HIS A 296 -6.21 20.30 -7.57
N LYS A 297 -7.37 20.78 -8.01
CA LYS A 297 -8.60 20.01 -7.86
C LYS A 297 -8.43 18.68 -8.57
N PRO A 298 -9.04 17.60 -8.04
CA PRO A 298 -9.04 16.33 -8.74
C PRO A 298 -9.56 16.49 -10.17
N ILE A 299 -8.87 15.86 -11.10
CA ILE A 299 -9.31 15.81 -12.48
C ILE A 299 -10.60 14.99 -12.50
N ASN A 300 -11.67 15.55 -13.08
CA ASN A 300 -12.87 14.77 -13.32
C ASN A 300 -12.59 13.68 -14.35
N HIS A 301 -12.49 12.44 -13.88
CA HIS A 301 -12.18 11.27 -14.72
C HIS A 301 -13.29 10.88 -15.70
N MET A 302 -14.34 11.69 -15.80
CA MET A 302 -15.38 11.56 -16.83
C MET A 302 -14.99 12.24 -18.15
N GLU A 303 -13.90 13.04 -18.16
CA GLU A 303 -13.40 13.66 -19.38
C GLU A 303 -12.57 12.68 -20.23
N PRO A 304 -12.63 12.77 -21.59
CA PRO A 304 -11.82 11.95 -22.47
C PRO A 304 -10.32 12.07 -22.21
N TRP A 305 -9.57 10.99 -22.45
CA TRP A 305 -8.12 10.90 -22.26
C TRP A 305 -7.29 11.96 -22.99
N GLU A 306 -7.81 12.53 -24.06
CA GLU A 306 -7.17 13.53 -24.90
C GLU A 306 -6.86 14.84 -24.13
N ASP A 307 -7.69 15.17 -23.13
CA ASP A 307 -7.49 16.35 -22.27
C ASP A 307 -6.55 16.09 -21.07
N VAL A 308 -6.15 14.83 -20.84
CA VAL A 308 -5.32 14.46 -19.69
C VAL A 308 -3.82 14.62 -19.98
N THR A 309 -3.39 14.59 -21.24
CA THR A 309 -1.98 14.63 -21.62
C THR A 309 -1.29 15.94 -21.25
N ASP A 310 -1.96 17.08 -21.35
CA ASP A 310 -1.43 18.36 -20.89
C ASP A 310 -1.44 18.50 -19.36
N LYS A 311 -2.23 17.67 -18.67
CA LYS A 311 -2.36 17.62 -17.21
C LYS A 311 -1.33 16.70 -16.54
N LEU A 312 -0.48 15.99 -17.29
CA LEU A 312 0.64 15.19 -16.77
C LEU A 312 1.75 16.05 -16.13
N LEU A 313 1.68 17.36 -16.29
CA LEU A 313 2.55 18.33 -15.62
C LEU A 313 2.02 18.70 -14.22
N ILE A 314 0.84 18.20 -13.81
CA ILE A 314 0.29 18.44 -12.48
C ILE A 314 1.15 17.70 -11.44
N PRO A 315 1.61 18.37 -10.38
CA PRO A 315 2.35 17.73 -9.32
C PRO A 315 1.59 16.54 -8.75
N ARG A 316 2.21 15.37 -8.73
CA ARG A 316 1.59 14.19 -8.18
C ARG A 316 1.49 14.33 -6.67
N ALA A 317 0.28 14.36 -6.15
CA ALA A 317 0.01 14.46 -4.71
C ALA A 317 0.23 13.12 -4.00
N ILE A 318 0.29 13.16 -2.66
CA ILE A 318 0.26 11.97 -1.80
C ILE A 318 -1.09 11.27 -1.94
N ARG A 319 -2.18 12.03 -1.89
CA ARG A 319 -3.52 11.57 -2.20
C ARG A 319 -3.78 11.74 -3.70
N THR A 320 -3.75 10.66 -4.44
CA THR A 320 -4.14 10.65 -5.85
C THR A 320 -5.55 10.09 -6.03
N SER A 321 -6.19 10.44 -7.14
CA SER A 321 -7.48 9.85 -7.54
C SER A 321 -7.36 8.36 -7.92
N LEU A 322 -6.14 7.86 -8.08
CA LEU A 322 -5.81 6.46 -8.41
C LEU A 322 -5.64 5.59 -7.16
N CYS A 323 -5.69 6.18 -5.97
CA CYS A 323 -5.55 5.43 -4.72
C CYS A 323 -6.65 4.39 -4.61
N GLN A 324 -6.27 3.13 -4.42
CA GLN A 324 -7.17 2.00 -4.29
C GLN A 324 -7.53 1.73 -2.83
N SER A 325 -6.59 1.95 -1.94
CA SER A 325 -6.79 1.85 -0.51
C SER A 325 -5.74 2.67 0.22
N SER A 326 -6.08 3.12 1.41
CA SER A 326 -5.12 3.72 2.33
C SER A 326 -5.17 3.02 3.67
N THR A 327 -4.00 2.78 4.25
CA THR A 327 -3.86 2.09 5.54
C THR A 327 -2.93 2.87 6.46
N VAL A 328 -3.23 2.83 7.76
CA VAL A 328 -2.32 3.25 8.82
C VAL A 328 -2.32 2.18 9.89
N ALA A 329 -1.25 1.41 9.98
CA ALA A 329 -1.09 0.46 11.06
C ALA A 329 -0.52 1.14 12.31
N HIS A 330 -1.16 0.89 13.45
CA HIS A 330 -0.79 1.32 14.78
C HIS A 330 -0.37 0.07 15.57
N LEU A 331 0.93 -0.09 15.79
CA LEU A 331 1.53 -1.31 16.26
C LEU A 331 2.16 -1.08 17.64
N ARG A 332 1.52 -1.60 18.68
CA ARG A 332 1.85 -1.34 20.10
C ARG A 332 2.45 -2.59 20.75
N GLY A 333 3.75 -2.59 21.00
CA GLY A 333 4.49 -3.73 21.59
C GLY A 333 4.18 -4.00 23.06
N ASN A 334 3.57 -3.06 23.76
CA ASN A 334 3.17 -3.18 25.17
C ASN A 334 1.81 -3.89 25.39
N MET A 335 1.21 -4.41 24.33
CA MET A 335 -0.08 -5.11 24.34
C MET A 335 0.01 -6.44 23.58
N PRO A 336 -0.85 -7.44 23.87
CA PRO A 336 -1.01 -8.59 22.99
C PRO A 336 -1.34 -8.17 21.56
N ALA A 337 -0.72 -8.80 20.57
CA ALA A 337 -0.86 -8.41 19.17
C ALA A 337 -2.32 -8.34 18.69
N GLU A 338 -3.17 -9.22 19.21
CA GLU A 338 -4.60 -9.26 18.88
C GLU A 338 -5.31 -7.91 19.11
N ALA A 339 -4.96 -7.19 20.17
CA ALA A 339 -5.54 -5.89 20.54
C ALA A 339 -4.57 -4.73 20.28
N GLY A 340 -3.26 -4.98 20.35
CA GLY A 340 -2.19 -3.99 20.19
C GLY A 340 -1.94 -3.59 18.75
N SER A 341 -2.20 -4.49 17.79
CA SER A 341 -1.96 -4.24 16.37
C SER A 341 -3.27 -3.94 15.65
N VAL A 342 -3.38 -2.72 15.13
CA VAL A 342 -4.59 -2.19 14.48
C VAL A 342 -4.22 -1.60 13.14
N MET A 343 -4.80 -2.11 12.07
CA MET A 343 -4.71 -1.50 10.74
C MET A 343 -5.96 -0.65 10.50
N TRP A 344 -5.82 0.67 10.60
CA TRP A 344 -6.84 1.60 10.14
C TRP A 344 -6.88 1.54 8.62
N TYR A 345 -8.05 1.22 8.09
CA TYR A 345 -8.25 0.98 6.66
C TYR A 345 -9.32 1.90 6.09
N THR A 346 -9.06 2.48 4.93
CA THR A 346 -10.09 3.09 4.09
C THR A 346 -9.99 2.52 2.68
N MET A 347 -11.13 2.18 2.12
CA MET A 347 -11.25 1.71 0.74
C MET A 347 -11.33 2.91 -0.19
N ASN A 348 -10.59 2.86 -1.31
CA ASN A 348 -10.47 3.95 -2.26
C ASN A 348 -9.66 5.14 -1.69
N VAL A 349 -9.88 6.32 -2.25
CA VAL A 349 -9.11 7.54 -1.97
C VAL A 349 -9.39 8.06 -0.56
N PRO A 350 -8.37 8.25 0.30
CA PRO A 350 -8.57 8.76 1.64
C PRO A 350 -9.16 10.18 1.60
N GLY A 351 -10.05 10.48 2.56
CA GLY A 351 -10.81 11.73 2.62
C GLY A 351 -12.16 11.68 1.93
N TYR A 352 -12.35 10.84 0.91
CA TYR A 352 -13.66 10.57 0.30
C TYR A 352 -14.42 9.47 1.07
N SER A 353 -13.69 8.55 1.69
CA SER A 353 -14.23 7.50 2.56
C SER A 353 -13.57 7.54 3.93
N GLY A 354 -14.24 7.01 4.94
CA GLY A 354 -13.76 6.98 6.32
C GLY A 354 -12.81 5.84 6.61
N TYR A 355 -11.85 6.08 7.51
CA TYR A 355 -11.05 5.01 8.09
C TYR A 355 -11.84 4.27 9.18
N PHE A 356 -11.67 2.95 9.23
CA PHE A 356 -12.16 2.11 10.31
C PHE A 356 -11.06 1.14 10.78
N PRO A 357 -11.07 0.71 12.07
CA PRO A 357 -10.03 -0.14 12.61
C PRO A 357 -10.26 -1.61 12.26
N VAL A 358 -9.20 -2.28 11.82
CA VAL A 358 -9.12 -3.72 11.61
C VAL A 358 -8.07 -4.26 12.58
N TYR A 359 -8.52 -4.96 13.62
CA TYR A 359 -7.64 -5.53 14.64
C TYR A 359 -7.01 -6.83 14.14
N ALA A 360 -5.76 -7.09 14.55
CA ALA A 360 -5.09 -8.35 14.23
C ALA A 360 -5.86 -9.58 14.77
N GLY A 361 -6.54 -9.42 15.90
CA GLY A 361 -7.39 -10.47 16.48
C GLY A 361 -8.78 -10.60 15.85
N ALA A 362 -9.19 -9.71 14.94
CA ALA A 362 -10.47 -9.81 14.25
C ALA A 362 -10.38 -10.73 13.03
N SER A 363 -11.51 -11.32 12.64
CA SER A 363 -11.60 -12.27 11.51
C SER A 363 -12.82 -12.04 10.62
N SER A 364 -13.70 -11.11 10.96
CA SER A 364 -14.91 -10.85 10.19
C SER A 364 -15.05 -9.40 9.75
N ILE A 365 -15.63 -9.22 8.57
CA ILE A 365 -15.94 -7.93 7.96
C ILE A 365 -17.24 -8.04 7.16
N PRO A 366 -18.03 -6.96 6.97
CA PRO A 366 -19.19 -7.02 6.09
C PRO A 366 -18.84 -7.54 4.70
N GLU A 367 -19.69 -8.41 4.16
CA GLU A 367 -19.46 -9.11 2.89
C GLU A 367 -19.21 -8.14 1.73
N GLU A 368 -19.81 -6.97 1.78
CA GLU A 368 -19.69 -5.92 0.76
C GLU A 368 -18.24 -5.48 0.51
N PHE A 369 -17.34 -5.64 1.51
CA PHE A 369 -15.90 -5.37 1.35
C PHE A 369 -15.15 -6.47 0.60
N GLN A 370 -15.75 -7.65 0.47
CA GLN A 370 -15.19 -8.82 -0.21
C GLN A 370 -15.76 -9.02 -1.61
N ILE A 371 -16.95 -8.44 -1.88
CA ILE A 371 -17.62 -8.56 -3.17
C ILE A 371 -16.85 -7.82 -4.25
N VAL A 372 -16.54 -8.55 -5.30
CA VAL A 372 -15.79 -8.09 -6.46
C VAL A 372 -16.61 -8.31 -7.71
N ASN A 373 -17.11 -7.21 -8.26
CA ASN A 373 -17.80 -7.21 -9.54
C ASN A 373 -16.98 -6.39 -10.54
N SER A 374 -16.86 -6.87 -11.77
CA SER A 374 -16.18 -6.16 -12.86
C SER A 374 -16.92 -4.90 -13.29
N ALA A 375 -18.21 -4.81 -12.97
CA ALA A 375 -19.08 -3.66 -13.23
C ALA A 375 -19.69 -3.14 -11.92
N TYR A 376 -20.20 -1.92 -11.96
CA TYR A 376 -20.87 -1.31 -10.82
C TYR A 376 -21.94 -2.21 -10.20
N GLY A 377 -21.88 -2.35 -8.87
CA GLY A 377 -22.85 -3.06 -8.07
C GLY A 377 -23.03 -2.39 -6.71
N GLN A 378 -24.27 -2.08 -6.33
CA GLN A 378 -24.59 -1.40 -5.06
C GLN A 378 -24.23 -2.23 -3.80
N ASN A 379 -24.04 -3.51 -3.96
CA ASN A 379 -23.64 -4.44 -2.90
C ASN A 379 -22.11 -4.52 -2.73
N SER A 380 -21.31 -3.76 -3.48
CA SER A 380 -19.86 -3.71 -3.36
C SER A 380 -19.44 -2.41 -2.66
N ALA A 381 -18.69 -2.53 -1.57
CA ALA A 381 -18.13 -1.39 -0.86
C ALA A 381 -17.18 -0.59 -1.76
N TRP A 382 -16.38 -1.27 -2.59
CA TRP A 382 -15.46 -0.61 -3.51
C TRP A 382 -16.20 0.27 -4.52
N TRP A 383 -17.25 -0.26 -5.16
CA TRP A 383 -18.03 0.52 -6.11
C TRP A 383 -18.79 1.67 -5.44
N THR A 384 -19.32 1.45 -4.24
CA THR A 384 -20.01 2.49 -3.47
C THR A 384 -19.08 3.66 -3.14
N THR A 385 -17.87 3.36 -2.64
CA THR A 385 -16.87 4.42 -2.35
C THR A 385 -16.36 5.10 -3.62
N ARG A 386 -16.20 4.35 -4.71
CA ARG A 386 -15.77 4.90 -6.00
C ARG A 386 -16.82 5.84 -6.60
N MET A 387 -18.08 5.49 -6.50
CA MET A 387 -19.17 6.35 -6.95
C MET A 387 -19.30 7.62 -6.10
N LEU A 388 -19.11 7.50 -4.77
CA LEU A 388 -19.06 8.68 -3.90
C LEU A 388 -17.94 9.62 -4.31
N GLN A 389 -16.74 9.11 -4.61
CA GLN A 389 -15.65 9.93 -5.13
C GLN A 389 -16.06 10.66 -6.41
N LYS A 390 -16.54 9.93 -7.42
CA LYS A 390 -16.95 10.52 -8.71
C LYS A 390 -17.98 11.63 -8.57
N ILE A 391 -19.00 11.44 -7.74
CA ILE A 391 -20.02 12.47 -7.50
C ILE A 391 -19.47 13.65 -6.72
N THR A 392 -18.58 13.39 -5.75
CA THR A 392 -17.88 14.45 -5.00
C THR A 392 -17.05 15.33 -5.93
N ASP A 393 -16.41 14.76 -6.94
CA ASP A 393 -15.56 15.49 -7.90
C ASP A 393 -16.38 16.40 -8.84
N LEU A 394 -17.72 16.23 -8.95
CA LEU A 394 -18.59 17.15 -9.72
C LEU A 394 -18.70 18.53 -9.08
N ASP A 395 -18.63 18.61 -7.75
CA ASP A 395 -18.52 19.87 -6.98
C ASP A 395 -17.58 19.63 -5.80
N HIS A 396 -16.29 19.48 -6.12
CA HIS A 396 -15.27 19.07 -5.17
C HIS A 396 -15.19 19.99 -3.96
N ASP A 397 -15.22 21.31 -4.14
CA ASP A 397 -15.02 22.26 -3.04
C ASP A 397 -16.12 22.11 -1.98
N LEU A 398 -17.37 21.94 -2.42
CA LEU A 398 -18.51 21.79 -1.52
C LEU A 398 -18.53 20.37 -0.91
N PHE A 399 -18.54 19.34 -1.74
CA PHE A 399 -18.79 17.98 -1.27
C PHE A 399 -17.61 17.37 -0.53
N PHE A 400 -16.37 17.64 -0.98
CA PHE A 400 -15.18 17.13 -0.29
C PHE A 400 -15.01 17.77 1.09
N SER A 401 -15.30 19.07 1.23
CA SER A 401 -15.26 19.75 2.53
C SER A 401 -16.25 19.13 3.53
N ILE A 402 -17.49 18.80 3.07
CA ILE A 402 -18.48 18.13 3.89
C ILE A 402 -17.99 16.73 4.30
N LEU A 403 -17.49 15.93 3.35
CA LEU A 403 -16.99 14.58 3.64
C LEU A 403 -15.82 14.60 4.61
N LYS A 404 -14.84 15.46 4.37
CA LYS A 404 -13.66 15.59 5.23
C LYS A 404 -14.04 15.89 6.66
N GLY A 405 -14.86 16.91 6.89
CA GLY A 405 -15.31 17.26 8.24
C GLY A 405 -16.10 16.13 8.91
N PHE A 406 -16.96 15.45 8.17
CA PHE A 406 -17.71 14.31 8.70
C PHE A 406 -16.79 13.14 9.07
N TRP A 407 -15.87 12.74 8.18
CA TRP A 407 -14.98 11.61 8.45
C TRP A 407 -13.97 11.88 9.56
N GLU A 408 -13.53 13.12 9.74
CA GLU A 408 -12.70 13.53 10.88
C GLU A 408 -13.47 13.38 12.20
N ALA A 409 -14.71 13.85 12.27
CA ALA A 409 -15.57 13.69 13.44
C ALA A 409 -15.94 12.22 13.72
N ASN A 410 -16.26 11.44 12.66
CA ASN A 410 -16.56 10.01 12.77
C ASN A 410 -15.37 9.24 13.34
N ARG A 411 -14.16 9.50 12.82
CA ARG A 411 -12.92 8.87 13.30
C ARG A 411 -12.65 9.20 14.78
N ALA A 412 -12.86 10.44 15.20
CA ALA A 412 -12.72 10.82 16.59
C ALA A 412 -13.69 10.03 17.50
N GLY A 413 -14.94 9.85 17.07
CA GLY A 413 -15.92 9.02 17.77
C GLY A 413 -15.54 7.54 17.82
N ILE A 414 -15.04 6.98 16.72
CA ILE A 414 -14.53 5.61 16.68
C ILE A 414 -13.37 5.43 17.67
N ARG A 415 -12.44 6.38 17.72
CA ARG A 415 -11.28 6.33 18.62
C ARG A 415 -11.69 6.33 20.10
N LEU A 416 -12.66 7.16 20.49
CA LEU A 416 -13.17 7.17 21.86
C LEU A 416 -13.80 5.83 22.24
N SER A 417 -14.62 5.26 21.37
CA SER A 417 -15.24 3.94 21.59
C SER A 417 -14.24 2.80 21.54
N ALA A 418 -13.19 2.92 20.72
CA ALA A 418 -12.09 1.95 20.64
C ALA A 418 -11.33 1.87 21.96
N ALA A 419 -11.05 2.99 22.62
CA ALA A 419 -10.32 3.01 23.88
C ALA A 419 -11.01 2.20 24.99
N ASP A 420 -12.35 2.33 25.14
CA ASP A 420 -13.12 1.53 26.10
C ASP A 420 -13.16 0.05 25.70
N MET A 421 -13.40 -0.21 24.42
CA MET A 421 -13.45 -1.57 23.90
C MET A 421 -12.10 -2.29 24.07
N GLU A 422 -10.98 -1.63 23.72
CA GLU A 422 -9.63 -2.18 23.87
C GLU A 422 -9.30 -2.50 25.32
N LYS A 423 -9.64 -1.60 26.25
CA LYS A 423 -9.46 -1.85 27.69
C LYS A 423 -10.17 -3.12 28.15
N ARG A 424 -11.40 -3.34 27.69
CA ARG A 424 -12.20 -4.54 28.02
C ARG A 424 -11.62 -5.78 27.34
N ALA A 425 -11.24 -5.70 26.06
CA ALA A 425 -10.63 -6.81 25.34
C ALA A 425 -9.30 -7.21 25.98
N LEU A 426 -8.45 -6.24 26.34
CA LEU A 426 -7.18 -6.48 27.01
C LEU A 426 -7.36 -7.20 28.37
N GLN A 427 -8.34 -6.78 29.18
CA GLN A 427 -8.67 -7.48 30.44
C GLN A 427 -9.04 -8.94 30.20
N LEU A 428 -9.84 -9.22 29.16
CA LEU A 428 -10.23 -10.59 28.81
C LEU A 428 -9.01 -11.42 28.36
N LEU A 429 -8.17 -10.86 27.52
CA LEU A 429 -6.96 -11.53 27.02
C LEU A 429 -5.99 -11.88 28.15
N ILE A 430 -5.71 -10.92 29.05
CA ILE A 430 -4.78 -11.11 30.19
C ILE A 430 -5.34 -12.14 31.17
N ASN A 431 -6.66 -12.19 31.38
CA ASN A 431 -7.32 -13.15 32.26
C ASN A 431 -7.53 -14.54 31.62
N GLY A 432 -6.91 -14.83 30.49
CA GLY A 432 -7.01 -16.13 29.80
C GLY A 432 -8.33 -16.37 29.06
N ARG A 433 -9.22 -15.37 28.98
CA ARG A 433 -10.48 -15.42 28.22
C ARG A 433 -10.28 -14.96 26.79
N LYS A 434 -9.30 -15.60 26.11
CA LYS A 434 -8.83 -15.18 24.78
C LYS A 434 -9.95 -15.11 23.75
N GLU A 435 -10.80 -16.14 23.67
CA GLU A 435 -11.89 -16.19 22.69
C GLU A 435 -12.89 -15.03 22.87
N GLU A 436 -13.19 -14.66 24.10
CA GLU A 436 -14.11 -13.56 24.40
C GLU A 436 -13.49 -12.20 24.05
N GLY A 437 -12.19 -12.03 24.33
CA GLY A 437 -11.44 -10.83 23.93
C GLY A 437 -11.42 -10.67 22.42
N ILE A 438 -11.08 -11.73 21.68
CA ILE A 438 -11.09 -11.77 20.21
C ILE A 438 -12.49 -11.46 19.67
N LYS A 439 -13.54 -12.08 20.22
CA LYS A 439 -14.92 -11.84 19.79
C LYS A 439 -15.37 -10.38 19.98
N LEU A 440 -14.84 -9.71 20.99
CA LEU A 440 -15.12 -8.29 21.22
C LEU A 440 -14.44 -7.42 20.14
N LEU A 441 -13.17 -7.68 19.83
CA LEU A 441 -12.42 -7.01 18.77
C LEU A 441 -13.06 -7.23 17.39
N ASP A 442 -13.49 -8.46 17.13
CA ASP A 442 -14.14 -8.87 15.88
C ASP A 442 -15.46 -8.10 15.66
N ARG A 443 -16.33 -8.10 16.68
CA ARG A 443 -17.59 -7.34 16.62
C ARG A 443 -17.36 -5.85 16.43
N PHE A 444 -16.35 -5.29 17.06
CA PHE A 444 -16.03 -3.87 16.93
C PHE A 444 -15.55 -3.55 15.51
N THR A 445 -14.57 -4.29 14.97
CA THR A 445 -14.12 -4.18 13.58
C THR A 445 -15.30 -4.23 12.60
N TYR A 446 -16.15 -5.27 12.71
CA TYR A 446 -17.31 -5.43 11.85
C TYR A 446 -18.27 -4.24 11.93
N SER A 447 -18.59 -3.79 13.15
CA SER A 447 -19.54 -2.70 13.36
C SER A 447 -19.04 -1.37 12.82
N GLN A 448 -17.73 -1.07 12.96
CA GLN A 448 -17.16 0.17 12.45
C GLN A 448 -17.05 0.15 10.92
N ALA A 449 -16.66 -0.96 10.33
CA ALA A 449 -16.68 -1.13 8.88
C ALA A 449 -18.09 -0.93 8.29
N LYS A 450 -19.10 -1.53 8.93
CA LYS A 450 -20.51 -1.38 8.53
C LYS A 450 -21.00 0.06 8.68
N ASN A 451 -20.62 0.74 9.77
CA ASN A 451 -20.96 2.15 9.99
C ASN A 451 -20.40 3.05 8.88
N VAL A 452 -19.11 2.88 8.55
CA VAL A 452 -18.48 3.65 7.45
C VAL A 452 -19.19 3.40 6.13
N LEU A 453 -19.51 2.16 5.79
CA LEU A 453 -20.21 1.83 4.55
C LEU A 453 -21.62 2.43 4.49
N GLN A 454 -22.38 2.36 5.59
CA GLN A 454 -23.72 2.94 5.69
C GLN A 454 -23.70 4.47 5.50
N ASN A 455 -22.73 5.15 6.13
CA ASN A 455 -22.56 6.59 5.94
C ASN A 455 -22.15 6.94 4.51
N THR A 456 -21.30 6.12 3.88
CA THR A 456 -20.93 6.27 2.47
C THR A 456 -22.18 6.21 1.56
N HIS A 457 -23.06 5.26 1.78
CA HIS A 457 -24.35 5.18 1.06
C HIS A 457 -25.27 6.40 1.30
N VAL A 458 -25.29 6.92 2.54
CA VAL A 458 -26.08 8.11 2.86
C VAL A 458 -25.56 9.33 2.09
N PHE A 459 -24.24 9.56 2.06
CA PHE A 459 -23.65 10.67 1.31
C PHE A 459 -23.81 10.48 -0.19
N LEU A 460 -23.62 9.27 -0.71
CA LEU A 460 -23.83 8.98 -2.12
C LEU A 460 -25.24 9.43 -2.57
N ARG A 461 -26.28 9.01 -1.87
CA ARG A 461 -27.66 9.42 -2.17
C ARG A 461 -27.87 10.92 -2.06
N LYS A 462 -27.42 11.54 -0.96
CA LYS A 462 -27.57 12.99 -0.74
C LYS A 462 -26.90 13.83 -1.84
N PHE A 463 -25.75 13.40 -2.33
CA PHE A 463 -25.03 14.12 -3.38
C PHE A 463 -25.65 13.86 -4.76
N GLN A 464 -26.15 12.66 -5.01
CA GLN A 464 -26.94 12.36 -6.21
C GLN A 464 -28.18 13.24 -6.30
N ASP A 465 -28.95 13.37 -5.20
CA ASP A 465 -30.14 14.22 -5.13
C ASP A 465 -29.80 15.69 -5.42
N LYS A 466 -28.66 16.20 -4.93
CA LYS A 466 -28.22 17.58 -5.15
C LYS A 466 -27.73 17.85 -6.57
N THR A 467 -27.11 16.89 -7.20
CA THR A 467 -26.56 17.06 -8.56
C THR A 467 -27.56 16.76 -9.64
N GLY A 468 -28.73 16.20 -9.29
CA GLY A 468 -29.74 15.75 -10.27
C GLY A 468 -29.24 14.61 -11.16
N ASN A 469 -28.08 14.02 -10.84
CA ASN A 469 -27.49 12.93 -11.59
C ASN A 469 -28.02 11.60 -11.08
N ALA A 470 -28.75 10.89 -11.92
CA ALA A 470 -28.89 9.44 -11.77
C ALA A 470 -27.49 8.79 -11.80
N PRO A 471 -27.28 7.64 -11.15
CA PRO A 471 -25.99 6.98 -11.15
C PRO A 471 -25.53 6.78 -12.60
N VAL A 472 -24.39 7.37 -12.95
CA VAL A 472 -23.72 7.11 -14.22
C VAL A 472 -23.05 5.75 -14.07
N TYR A 473 -23.66 4.74 -14.65
CA TYR A 473 -23.17 3.36 -14.69
C TYR A 473 -21.98 3.21 -15.64
#